data_bad8f20bf248768a22996cdc0402568e
#
_entry.id   bad8f20bf248768a22996cdc0402568e
#
_cell.length_a   1.000
_cell.length_b   1.000
_cell.length_c   1.000
_cell.angle_alpha   90.00
_cell.angle_beta   90.00
_cell.angle_gamma   90.00
#
_symmetry.space_group_name_H-M   'P 1'
#
loop_
_entity.id
_entity.type
_entity.pdbx_description
1 polymer ?
#
loop_
_entity_poly.entity_id
_entity_poly.type
_entity_poly.pdbx_seq_one_letter_code
_entity_poly.pdbx_strand_id
1 'polypeptide(L)'
;RLLRARGLITSPAYIVMKAADEFKDKTTAPNQLWQTDFTYLKVTGWGWFYLSTILDDFSRYIVAWKLCTSMTADDVTDTLEMALAAAGLDQIDADQGPRLLSDNGSAYVASDLAAWLDKRDMDHVRGAPYHPMTQGKIERWHQTLKNRILLEHYYLPGDLEAQIDNFVAHYNHRRYHESLGNLTPADVFFGRGQTILLERERIKRQTIAQRRLQHQKQAA
;
A
#
# COMPACT_ATOMS: atom_id res chain seq x y z
N ARG A 1 8.04 -25.68 21.63
CA ARG A 1 8.18 -25.94 23.09
C ARG A 1 9.62 -26.31 23.46
N LEU A 2 10.27 -27.28 22.78
CA LEU A 2 11.65 -27.76 23.10
C LEU A 2 12.74 -26.68 22.97
N LEU A 3 12.70 -25.84 21.94
CA LEU A 3 13.67 -24.77 21.76
C LEU A 3 13.54 -23.68 22.84
N ARG A 4 12.31 -23.37 23.26
CA ARG A 4 12.05 -22.42 24.35
C ARG A 4 12.51 -22.95 25.70
N ALA A 5 12.30 -24.25 25.97
CA ALA A 5 12.77 -24.91 27.20
C ALA A 5 14.30 -24.99 27.30
N ARG A 6 15.03 -24.92 26.19
CA ARG A 6 16.49 -24.93 26.14
C ARG A 6 17.13 -23.54 26.00
N GLY A 7 16.32 -22.47 26.11
CA GLY A 7 16.82 -21.08 26.00
C GLY A 7 17.35 -20.69 24.61
N LEU A 8 17.05 -21.49 23.59
CA LEU A 8 17.53 -21.27 22.21
C LEU A 8 16.66 -20.26 21.43
N ILE A 9 15.54 -19.86 22.00
CA ILE A 9 14.72 -18.74 21.49
C ILE A 9 14.77 -17.66 22.53
N THR A 10 15.50 -16.60 22.25
CA THR A 10 15.47 -15.37 23.04
C THR A 10 14.10 -14.71 22.87
N SER A 11 13.46 -14.34 23.98
CA SER A 11 12.31 -13.44 23.92
C SER A 11 12.76 -12.14 23.26
N PRO A 12 11.98 -11.56 22.33
CA PRO A 12 12.33 -10.26 21.77
C PRO A 12 12.53 -9.27 22.92
N ALA A 13 13.69 -8.63 22.95
CA ALA A 13 14.06 -7.68 23.99
C ALA A 13 13.31 -6.33 23.88
N TYR A 14 12.33 -6.23 22.99
CA TYR A 14 11.52 -5.03 22.79
C TYR A 14 10.09 -5.31 23.25
N ILE A 15 9.61 -4.42 24.04
CA ILE A 15 8.19 -4.29 24.35
C ILE A 15 7.55 -3.80 23.06
N VAL A 16 6.66 -4.61 22.46
CA VAL A 16 5.77 -4.10 21.42
C VAL A 16 4.83 -3.14 22.13
N MET A 17 5.19 -1.88 22.17
CA MET A 17 4.23 -0.84 22.53
C MET A 17 3.16 -0.88 21.44
N LYS A 18 1.93 -1.23 21.82
CA LYS A 18 0.78 -0.95 20.97
C LYS A 18 0.85 0.54 20.67
N ALA A 19 0.89 0.91 19.39
CA ALA A 19 0.67 2.28 19.00
C ALA A 19 -0.61 2.75 19.70
N ALA A 20 -0.50 3.79 20.50
CA ALA A 20 -1.67 4.48 21.01
C ALA A 20 -2.54 4.82 19.78
N ASP A 21 -3.85 4.85 19.95
CA ASP A 21 -4.84 5.13 18.91
C ASP A 21 -4.67 6.58 18.36
N GLU A 22 -3.54 6.87 17.75
CA GLU A 22 -3.21 8.18 17.19
C GLU A 22 -3.98 8.48 15.90
N PHE A 23 -4.46 7.47 15.21
CA PHE A 23 -5.40 7.59 14.11
C PHE A 23 -6.82 7.35 14.61
N LYS A 24 -7.49 8.43 15.04
CA LYS A 24 -8.90 8.37 15.46
C LYS A 24 -9.84 7.97 14.33
N ASP A 25 -9.45 8.20 13.07
CA ASP A 25 -10.26 7.94 11.89
C ASP A 25 -9.66 6.82 11.03
N LYS A 26 -9.84 5.57 11.48
CA LYS A 26 -9.47 4.40 10.65
C LYS A 26 -10.33 4.37 9.39
N THR A 27 -9.68 4.19 8.24
CA THR A 27 -10.39 3.99 6.98
C THR A 27 -11.24 2.72 7.01
N THR A 28 -12.46 2.82 6.51
CA THR A 28 -13.45 1.73 6.47
C THR A 28 -13.79 1.31 5.04
N ALA A 29 -13.41 2.11 4.07
CA ALA A 29 -13.64 1.88 2.64
C ALA A 29 -12.47 2.42 1.79
N PRO A 30 -12.30 1.93 0.55
CA PRO A 30 -11.37 2.51 -0.41
C PRO A 30 -11.67 3.98 -0.67
N ASN A 31 -10.64 4.71 -1.10
CA ASN A 31 -10.71 6.12 -1.48
C ASN A 31 -11.12 7.10 -0.37
N GLN A 32 -11.02 6.72 0.90
CA GLN A 32 -11.21 7.64 2.02
C GLN A 32 -9.93 8.40 2.39
N LEU A 33 -8.78 7.73 2.24
CA LEU A 33 -7.47 8.27 2.55
C LEU A 33 -6.43 7.67 1.61
N TRP A 34 -5.68 8.52 0.96
CA TRP A 34 -4.53 8.13 0.15
C TRP A 34 -3.23 8.53 0.84
N GLN A 35 -2.29 7.61 0.91
CA GLN A 35 -0.92 7.90 1.34
C GLN A 35 -0.08 8.21 0.12
N THR A 36 0.75 9.26 0.22
CA THR A 36 1.73 9.62 -0.81
C THR A 36 3.11 9.76 -0.22
N ASP A 37 4.10 9.32 -0.95
CA ASP A 37 5.51 9.48 -0.61
C ASP A 37 6.39 9.26 -1.84
N PHE A 38 7.60 9.83 -1.81
CA PHE A 38 8.63 9.58 -2.80
C PHE A 38 9.61 8.52 -2.33
N THR A 39 10.00 7.63 -3.24
CA THR A 39 11.20 6.82 -3.04
C THR A 39 12.16 6.98 -4.21
N TYR A 40 13.46 6.85 -3.96
CA TYR A 40 14.49 7.05 -4.99
C TYR A 40 15.06 5.73 -5.47
N LEU A 41 15.33 5.67 -6.77
CA LEU A 41 15.88 4.52 -7.49
C LEU A 41 17.02 5.03 -8.39
N LYS A 42 18.05 4.21 -8.59
CA LYS A 42 19.21 4.59 -9.40
C LYS A 42 19.18 3.87 -10.75
N VAL A 43 19.42 4.65 -11.82
CA VAL A 43 19.69 4.11 -13.17
C VAL A 43 21.15 4.36 -13.49
N THR A 44 21.90 3.31 -13.83
CA THR A 44 23.33 3.39 -14.11
C THR A 44 23.59 4.25 -15.33
N GLY A 45 24.43 5.27 -15.18
CA GLY A 45 24.73 6.23 -16.24
C GLY A 45 23.76 7.42 -16.33
N TRP A 46 22.59 7.35 -15.70
CA TRP A 46 21.57 8.41 -15.72
C TRP A 46 21.39 9.13 -14.38
N GLY A 47 21.76 8.49 -13.26
CA GLY A 47 21.64 9.08 -11.93
C GLY A 47 20.43 8.59 -11.15
N TRP A 48 19.86 9.48 -10.34
CA TRP A 48 18.74 9.19 -9.48
C TRP A 48 17.40 9.57 -10.12
N PHE A 49 16.44 8.68 -9.96
CA PHE A 49 15.03 8.87 -10.30
C PHE A 49 14.20 8.75 -9.04
N TYR A 50 13.04 9.38 -9.04
CA TYR A 50 12.15 9.48 -7.90
C TYR A 50 10.81 8.88 -8.26
N LEU A 51 10.39 7.88 -7.51
CA LEU A 51 9.09 7.25 -7.71
C LEU A 51 8.08 7.93 -6.79
N SER A 52 7.20 8.73 -7.35
CA SER A 52 5.99 9.21 -6.68
C SER A 52 4.95 8.11 -6.65
N THR A 53 4.29 7.89 -5.53
CA THR A 53 3.32 6.81 -5.36
C THR A 53 2.08 7.30 -4.61
N ILE A 54 0.90 6.90 -5.08
CA ILE A 54 -0.38 7.05 -4.37
C ILE A 54 -0.88 5.67 -3.96
N LEU A 55 -0.99 5.43 -2.67
CA LEU A 55 -1.44 4.18 -2.07
C LEU A 55 -2.76 4.41 -1.32
N ASP A 56 -3.78 3.63 -1.64
CA ASP A 56 -5.02 3.62 -0.87
C ASP A 56 -4.81 2.99 0.52
N ASP A 57 -5.11 3.75 1.58
CA ASP A 57 -4.85 3.35 2.95
C ASP A 57 -5.63 2.10 3.38
N PHE A 58 -6.87 1.97 2.93
CA PHE A 58 -7.73 0.85 3.31
C PHE A 58 -7.31 -0.45 2.64
N SER A 59 -7.23 -0.45 1.33
CA SER A 59 -6.96 -1.64 0.50
C SER A 59 -5.48 -1.93 0.30
N ARG A 60 -4.59 -0.95 0.52
CA ARG A 60 -3.17 -0.97 0.16
C ARG A 60 -2.93 -1.03 -1.35
N TYR A 61 -3.94 -0.77 -2.15
CA TYR A 61 -3.86 -0.73 -3.60
C TYR A 61 -3.00 0.47 -4.03
N ILE A 62 -2.07 0.24 -4.94
CA ILE A 62 -1.34 1.33 -5.58
C ILE A 62 -2.23 1.89 -6.68
N VAL A 63 -2.80 3.06 -6.40
CA VAL A 63 -3.78 3.71 -7.28
C VAL A 63 -3.09 4.32 -8.50
N ALA A 64 -1.98 5.00 -8.25
CA ALA A 64 -1.12 5.55 -9.31
C ALA A 64 0.34 5.63 -8.84
N TRP A 65 1.24 5.71 -9.81
CA TRP A 65 2.65 5.96 -9.60
C TRP A 65 3.26 6.65 -10.82
N LYS A 66 4.32 7.41 -10.60
CA LYS A 66 5.06 8.11 -11.66
C LYS A 66 6.55 8.08 -11.36
N LEU A 67 7.38 7.73 -12.34
CA LEU A 67 8.83 7.83 -12.25
C LEU A 67 9.25 9.22 -12.71
N CYS A 68 9.82 10.01 -11.80
CA CYS A 68 10.15 11.41 -11.97
C CYS A 68 11.67 11.62 -11.95
N THR A 69 12.13 12.70 -12.55
CA THR A 69 13.54 13.16 -12.45
C THR A 69 13.75 14.17 -11.33
N SER A 70 12.67 14.62 -10.70
CA SER A 70 12.64 15.57 -9.58
C SER A 70 11.65 15.13 -8.51
N MET A 71 11.60 15.87 -7.40
CA MET A 71 10.61 15.73 -6.34
C MET A 71 9.96 17.09 -6.10
N THR A 72 9.15 17.55 -7.04
CA THR A 72 8.45 18.83 -6.99
C THR A 72 6.98 18.66 -6.64
N ALA A 73 6.31 19.75 -6.31
CA ALA A 73 4.86 19.75 -6.12
C ALA A 73 4.13 19.34 -7.40
N ASP A 74 4.65 19.71 -8.58
CA ASP A 74 4.09 19.32 -9.88
C ASP A 74 4.15 17.80 -10.08
N ASP A 75 5.24 17.13 -9.66
CA ASP A 75 5.34 15.67 -9.73
C ASP A 75 4.30 14.98 -8.84
N VAL A 76 3.98 15.59 -7.69
CA VAL A 76 2.92 15.09 -6.79
C VAL A 76 1.55 15.30 -7.42
N THR A 77 1.26 16.51 -7.93
CA THR A 77 -0.04 16.82 -8.54
C THR A 77 -0.32 15.99 -9.78
N ASP A 78 0.67 15.78 -10.63
CA ASP A 78 0.56 14.89 -11.79
C ASP A 78 0.20 13.45 -11.36
N THR A 79 0.86 12.93 -10.32
CA THR A 79 0.56 11.59 -9.81
C THR A 79 -0.84 11.52 -9.19
N LEU A 80 -1.29 12.59 -8.53
CA LEU A 80 -2.64 12.69 -7.99
C LEU A 80 -3.70 12.75 -9.10
N GLU A 81 -3.44 13.47 -10.20
CA GLU A 81 -4.35 13.49 -11.37
C GLU A 81 -4.49 12.11 -11.98
N MET A 82 -3.38 11.38 -12.14
CA MET A 82 -3.42 9.98 -12.58
C MET A 82 -4.23 9.11 -11.61
N ALA A 83 -4.09 9.32 -10.31
CA ALA A 83 -4.83 8.57 -9.29
C ALA A 83 -6.33 8.86 -9.32
N LEU A 84 -6.73 10.13 -9.44
CA LEU A 84 -8.12 10.53 -9.56
C LEU A 84 -8.78 9.90 -10.81
N ALA A 85 -8.10 9.98 -11.95
CA ALA A 85 -8.57 9.35 -13.19
C ALA A 85 -8.68 7.82 -13.07
N ALA A 86 -7.67 7.15 -12.48
CA ALA A 86 -7.67 5.69 -12.29
C ALA A 86 -8.76 5.20 -11.33
N ALA A 87 -9.11 6.01 -10.33
CA ALA A 87 -10.18 5.73 -9.38
C ALA A 87 -11.57 6.16 -9.86
N GLY A 88 -11.67 6.85 -11.01
CA GLY A 88 -12.94 7.40 -11.52
C GLY A 88 -13.48 8.54 -10.67
N LEU A 89 -12.58 9.29 -10.00
CA LEU A 89 -12.91 10.38 -9.09
C LEU A 89 -12.66 11.77 -9.70
N ASP A 90 -12.25 11.82 -10.95
CA ASP A 90 -11.93 13.06 -11.67
C ASP A 90 -13.16 13.95 -11.97
N GLN A 91 -14.38 13.40 -11.85
CA GLN A 91 -15.65 14.07 -12.13
C GLN A 91 -16.61 14.04 -10.93
N ILE A 92 -16.16 13.66 -9.75
CA ILE A 92 -17.00 13.58 -8.54
C ILE A 92 -17.00 14.93 -7.83
N ASP A 93 -18.17 15.29 -7.27
CA ASP A 93 -18.31 16.49 -6.43
C ASP A 93 -17.33 16.46 -5.25
N ALA A 94 -16.75 17.60 -4.94
CA ALA A 94 -15.63 17.81 -4.04
C ALA A 94 -15.78 17.19 -2.63
N ASP A 95 -16.99 17.14 -2.09
CA ASP A 95 -17.30 16.60 -0.75
C ASP A 95 -16.99 15.08 -0.57
N GLN A 96 -16.60 14.36 -1.61
CA GLN A 96 -16.38 12.91 -1.58
C GLN A 96 -14.95 12.49 -1.97
N GLY A 97 -14.05 13.43 -2.14
CA GLY A 97 -12.66 13.17 -2.49
C GLY A 97 -11.88 12.48 -1.36
N PRO A 98 -10.80 11.71 -1.71
CA PRO A 98 -9.93 11.14 -0.70
C PRO A 98 -9.13 12.22 0.02
N ARG A 99 -8.93 12.05 1.33
CA ARG A 99 -7.94 12.85 2.06
C ARG A 99 -6.53 12.41 1.66
N LEU A 100 -5.60 13.34 1.56
CA LEU A 100 -4.20 13.04 1.27
C LEU A 100 -3.38 13.00 2.55
N LEU A 101 -2.62 11.94 2.77
CA LEU A 101 -1.65 11.81 3.86
C LEU A 101 -0.24 11.81 3.30
N SER A 102 0.58 12.77 3.71
CA SER A 102 2.00 12.84 3.33
C SER A 102 2.90 13.06 4.55
N ASP A 103 4.20 12.98 4.34
CA ASP A 103 5.19 13.53 5.28
C ASP A 103 5.26 15.07 5.17
N ASN A 104 6.31 15.66 5.79
CA ASN A 104 6.59 17.09 5.72
C ASN A 104 7.72 17.43 4.72
N GLY A 105 7.93 16.59 3.70
CA GLY A 105 8.90 16.87 2.64
C GLY A 105 8.58 18.16 1.89
N SER A 106 9.60 18.78 1.27
CA SER A 106 9.49 20.08 0.62
C SER A 106 8.39 20.14 -0.45
N ALA A 107 8.18 19.07 -1.21
CA ALA A 107 7.11 18.98 -2.20
C ALA A 107 5.71 19.05 -1.57
N TYR A 108 5.56 18.47 -0.37
CA TYR A 108 4.27 18.37 0.32
C TYR A 108 3.90 19.61 1.15
N VAL A 109 4.88 20.47 1.45
CA VAL A 109 4.63 21.75 2.14
C VAL A 109 4.55 22.94 1.18
N ALA A 110 4.72 22.70 -0.12
CA ALA A 110 4.68 23.73 -1.14
C ALA A 110 3.27 24.36 -1.27
N SER A 111 3.22 25.69 -1.47
CA SER A 111 1.99 26.45 -1.68
C SER A 111 1.20 25.96 -2.90
N ASP A 112 1.90 25.52 -3.93
CA ASP A 112 1.30 25.09 -5.19
C ASP A 112 0.49 23.79 -5.01
N LEU A 113 1.01 22.83 -4.23
CA LEU A 113 0.26 21.64 -3.85
C LEU A 113 -0.96 22.00 -2.98
N ALA A 114 -0.79 22.90 -2.01
CA ALA A 114 -1.91 23.34 -1.17
C ALA A 114 -3.02 23.98 -2.01
N ALA A 115 -2.69 24.90 -2.92
CA ALA A 115 -3.64 25.53 -3.83
C ALA A 115 -4.32 24.52 -4.78
N TRP A 116 -3.58 23.49 -5.22
CA TRP A 116 -4.13 22.44 -6.05
C TRP A 116 -5.14 21.55 -5.31
N LEU A 117 -4.85 21.22 -4.04
CA LEU A 117 -5.73 20.45 -3.17
C LEU A 117 -6.99 21.25 -2.79
N ASP A 118 -6.82 22.52 -2.39
CA ASP A 118 -7.93 23.43 -2.07
C ASP A 118 -8.91 23.57 -3.25
N LYS A 119 -8.39 23.69 -4.47
CA LYS A 119 -9.23 23.78 -5.68
C LYS A 119 -10.10 22.54 -5.89
N ARG A 120 -9.71 21.39 -5.34
CA ARG A 120 -10.41 20.11 -5.46
C ARG A 120 -11.10 19.68 -4.18
N ASP A 121 -11.11 20.53 -3.17
CA ASP A 121 -11.67 20.28 -1.83
C ASP A 121 -11.13 18.98 -1.21
N MET A 122 -9.84 18.73 -1.43
CA MET A 122 -9.13 17.58 -0.87
C MET A 122 -8.39 17.97 0.41
N ASP A 123 -8.78 17.38 1.51
CA ASP A 123 -8.08 17.55 2.80
C ASP A 123 -6.65 17.02 2.75
N HIS A 124 -5.70 17.80 3.27
CA HIS A 124 -4.31 17.39 3.43
C HIS A 124 -3.95 17.15 4.88
N VAL A 125 -3.71 15.90 5.24
CA VAL A 125 -3.21 15.49 6.55
C VAL A 125 -1.70 15.27 6.45
N ARG A 126 -0.93 15.97 7.27
CA ARG A 126 0.51 15.79 7.36
C ARG A 126 0.87 15.04 8.63
N GLY A 127 1.80 14.10 8.51
CA GLY A 127 2.31 13.37 9.67
C GLY A 127 2.89 14.32 10.71
N ALA A 128 2.61 14.08 12.00
CA ALA A 128 3.23 14.87 13.07
C ALA A 128 4.76 14.68 13.01
N PRO A 129 5.54 15.74 13.24
CA PRO A 129 7.00 15.63 13.30
C PRO A 129 7.41 14.56 14.31
N TYR A 130 8.34 13.69 13.93
CA TYR A 130 8.86 12.57 14.75
C TYR A 130 7.89 11.43 15.06
N HIS A 131 6.75 11.30 14.34
CA HIS A 131 5.83 10.17 14.44
C HIS A 131 5.81 9.34 13.14
N PRO A 132 6.78 8.43 12.93
CA PRO A 132 6.91 7.66 11.67
C PRO A 132 5.78 6.64 11.46
N MET A 133 4.92 6.41 12.45
CA MET A 133 3.92 5.35 12.40
C MET A 133 2.70 5.68 11.49
N THR A 134 2.53 6.95 11.12
CA THR A 134 1.39 7.40 10.30
C THR A 134 1.46 6.92 8.85
N GLN A 135 2.66 6.73 8.30
CA GLN A 135 2.88 6.31 6.91
C GLN A 135 3.43 4.88 6.76
N GLY A 136 3.38 4.07 7.80
CA GLY A 136 3.95 2.72 7.80
C GLY A 136 3.45 1.78 6.70
N LYS A 137 2.34 2.08 6.02
CA LYS A 137 1.84 1.27 4.89
C LYS A 137 2.61 1.58 3.61
N ILE A 138 2.82 2.87 3.29
CA ILE A 138 3.58 3.28 2.10
C ILE A 138 5.09 3.02 2.28
N GLU A 139 5.62 3.18 3.49
CA GLU A 139 7.01 2.80 3.79
C GLU A 139 7.24 1.29 3.55
N ARG A 140 6.31 0.44 4.00
CA ARG A 140 6.37 -1.01 3.75
C ARG A 140 6.22 -1.36 2.28
N TRP A 141 5.42 -0.61 1.54
CA TRP A 141 5.34 -0.71 0.09
C TRP A 141 6.69 -0.40 -0.55
N HIS A 142 7.31 0.74 -0.22
CA HIS A 142 8.62 1.12 -0.76
C HIS A 142 9.71 0.09 -0.42
N GLN A 143 9.72 -0.42 0.81
CA GLN A 143 10.65 -1.50 1.18
C GLN A 143 10.41 -2.77 0.35
N THR A 144 9.16 -3.13 0.12
CA THR A 144 8.80 -4.31 -0.68
C THR A 144 9.20 -4.14 -2.14
N LEU A 145 8.98 -2.96 -2.72
CA LEU A 145 9.41 -2.61 -4.07
C LEU A 145 10.94 -2.67 -4.18
N LYS A 146 11.65 -1.98 -3.29
CA LYS A 146 13.13 -1.93 -3.30
C LYS A 146 13.75 -3.31 -3.17
N ASN A 147 13.22 -4.18 -2.33
CA ASN A 147 13.70 -5.56 -2.17
C ASN A 147 13.62 -6.37 -3.47
N ARG A 148 12.78 -6.00 -4.42
CA ARG A 148 12.68 -6.65 -5.73
C ARG A 148 13.46 -5.89 -6.80
N ILE A 149 13.23 -4.58 -6.91
CA ILE A 149 13.79 -3.74 -7.97
C ILE A 149 15.32 -3.64 -7.84
N LEU A 150 15.86 -3.51 -6.62
CA LEU A 150 17.29 -3.36 -6.41
C LEU A 150 18.09 -4.68 -6.54
N LEU A 151 17.45 -5.79 -6.89
CA LEU A 151 18.16 -7.03 -7.25
C LEU A 151 18.81 -6.95 -8.64
N GLU A 152 18.39 -6.00 -9.46
CA GLU A 152 18.86 -5.81 -10.82
C GLU A 152 19.45 -4.41 -11.00
N HIS A 153 20.30 -4.25 -12.01
CA HIS A 153 20.84 -2.97 -12.42
C HIS A 153 20.14 -2.51 -13.69
N TYR A 154 19.68 -1.27 -13.69
CA TYR A 154 18.99 -0.66 -14.83
C TYR A 154 19.93 0.32 -15.52
N TYR A 155 19.99 0.25 -16.85
CA TYR A 155 20.81 1.10 -17.70
C TYR A 155 19.98 2.10 -18.52
N LEU A 156 18.68 1.84 -18.66
CA LEU A 156 17.73 2.75 -19.30
C LEU A 156 16.57 3.05 -18.33
N PRO A 157 16.12 4.29 -18.24
CA PRO A 157 14.95 4.66 -17.42
C PRO A 157 13.70 3.86 -17.78
N GLY A 158 13.47 3.61 -19.10
CA GLY A 158 12.32 2.83 -19.55
C GLY A 158 12.32 1.36 -19.08
N ASP A 159 13.51 0.74 -18.90
CA ASP A 159 13.60 -0.62 -18.35
C ASP A 159 13.19 -0.63 -16.88
N LEU A 160 13.62 0.36 -16.11
CA LEU A 160 13.20 0.53 -14.73
C LEU A 160 11.69 0.76 -14.62
N GLU A 161 11.15 1.63 -15.47
CA GLU A 161 9.71 1.94 -15.51
C GLU A 161 8.87 0.68 -15.83
N ALA A 162 9.27 -0.10 -16.83
CA ALA A 162 8.61 -1.36 -17.17
C ALA A 162 8.66 -2.39 -16.03
N GLN A 163 9.76 -2.46 -15.28
CA GLN A 163 9.86 -3.34 -14.12
C GLN A 163 8.99 -2.87 -12.95
N ILE A 164 8.90 -1.57 -12.73
CA ILE A 164 7.99 -1.00 -11.71
C ILE A 164 6.55 -1.32 -12.08
N ASP A 165 6.15 -1.14 -13.34
CA ASP A 165 4.79 -1.44 -13.82
C ASP A 165 4.42 -2.90 -13.58
N ASN A 166 5.28 -3.82 -14.01
CA ASN A 166 5.10 -5.25 -13.78
C ASN A 166 5.00 -5.59 -12.29
N PHE A 167 5.80 -4.93 -11.45
CA PHE A 167 5.79 -5.15 -10.02
C PHE A 167 4.52 -4.61 -9.37
N VAL A 168 4.05 -3.42 -9.75
CA VAL A 168 2.78 -2.83 -9.29
C VAL A 168 1.60 -3.73 -9.67
N ALA A 169 1.57 -4.20 -10.92
CA ALA A 169 0.54 -5.14 -11.37
C ALA A 169 0.54 -6.43 -10.53
N HIS A 170 1.71 -7.01 -10.27
CA HIS A 170 1.84 -8.18 -9.40
C HIS A 170 1.41 -7.88 -7.96
N TYR A 171 1.85 -6.76 -7.39
CA TYR A 171 1.50 -6.35 -6.03
C TYR A 171 0.01 -6.15 -5.85
N ASN A 172 -0.62 -5.45 -6.78
CA ASN A 172 -2.04 -5.15 -6.72
C ASN A 172 -2.92 -6.38 -6.94
N HIS A 173 -2.57 -7.26 -7.89
CA HIS A 173 -3.47 -8.32 -8.37
C HIS A 173 -3.09 -9.74 -7.95
N ARG A 174 -1.86 -9.99 -7.49
CA ARG A 174 -1.37 -11.35 -7.19
C ARG A 174 -0.82 -11.53 -5.79
N ARG A 175 -0.33 -10.46 -5.15
CA ARG A 175 0.23 -10.56 -3.82
C ARG A 175 -0.86 -10.59 -2.76
N TYR A 176 -0.92 -11.68 -2.00
CA TYR A 176 -1.79 -11.78 -0.84
C TYR A 176 -1.21 -11.03 0.37
N HIS A 177 -2.07 -10.36 1.12
CA HIS A 177 -1.72 -9.63 2.34
C HIS A 177 -2.43 -10.24 3.55
N GLU A 178 -1.66 -10.69 4.54
CA GLU A 178 -2.19 -11.26 5.77
C GLU A 178 -3.14 -10.30 6.48
N SER A 179 -2.76 -9.03 6.58
CA SER A 179 -3.58 -7.97 7.19
C SER A 179 -4.89 -7.66 6.45
N LEU A 180 -5.06 -8.16 5.23
CA LEU A 180 -6.30 -8.09 4.44
C LEU A 180 -7.03 -9.45 4.42
N GLY A 181 -6.76 -10.35 5.37
CA GLY A 181 -7.33 -11.70 5.36
C GLY A 181 -6.82 -12.56 4.19
N ASN A 182 -5.57 -12.38 3.78
CA ASN A 182 -4.98 -13.03 2.60
C ASN A 182 -5.75 -12.73 1.30
N LEU A 183 -6.27 -11.51 1.16
CA LEU A 183 -6.77 -10.96 -0.09
C LEU A 183 -5.67 -10.18 -0.80
N THR A 184 -5.84 -9.96 -2.10
CA THR A 184 -5.01 -9.01 -2.84
C THR A 184 -5.52 -7.58 -2.62
N PRO A 185 -4.66 -6.55 -2.76
CA PRO A 185 -5.09 -5.16 -2.73
C PRO A 185 -6.27 -4.88 -3.68
N ALA A 186 -6.21 -5.42 -4.89
CA ALA A 186 -7.27 -5.26 -5.89
C ALA A 186 -8.59 -5.91 -5.47
N ASP A 187 -8.58 -7.05 -4.77
CA ASP A 187 -9.81 -7.68 -4.27
C ASP A 187 -10.52 -6.80 -3.27
N VAL A 188 -9.76 -6.09 -2.43
CA VAL A 188 -10.30 -5.17 -1.44
C VAL A 188 -10.73 -3.86 -2.09
N PHE A 189 -9.90 -3.28 -2.95
CA PHE A 189 -10.17 -2.00 -3.62
C PHE A 189 -11.43 -2.05 -4.48
N PHE A 190 -11.63 -3.14 -5.22
CA PHE A 190 -12.80 -3.34 -6.09
C PHE A 190 -13.97 -4.03 -5.36
N GLY A 191 -13.97 -4.13 -4.05
CA GLY A 191 -15.09 -4.64 -3.25
C GLY A 191 -15.36 -6.14 -3.36
N ARG A 192 -14.45 -6.95 -3.95
CA ARG A 192 -14.59 -8.39 -4.12
C ARG A 192 -14.27 -9.20 -2.86
N GLY A 193 -13.62 -8.57 -1.87
CA GLY A 193 -13.03 -9.23 -0.72
C GLY A 193 -14.03 -10.08 0.06
N GLN A 194 -15.20 -9.54 0.38
CA GLN A 194 -16.20 -10.24 1.20
C GLN A 194 -16.71 -11.53 0.49
N THR A 195 -16.97 -11.46 -0.80
CA THR A 195 -17.41 -12.62 -1.59
C THR A 195 -16.35 -13.72 -1.58
N ILE A 196 -15.08 -13.36 -1.78
CA ILE A 196 -13.97 -14.30 -1.76
C ILE A 196 -13.82 -14.96 -0.37
N LEU A 197 -13.93 -14.21 0.71
CA LEU A 197 -13.83 -14.75 2.07
C LEU A 197 -14.96 -15.71 2.41
N LEU A 198 -16.19 -15.38 2.02
CA LEU A 198 -17.36 -16.26 2.20
C LEU A 198 -17.19 -17.57 1.42
N GLU A 199 -16.73 -17.50 0.18
CA GLU A 199 -16.50 -18.69 -0.63
C GLU A 199 -15.37 -19.57 -0.07
N ARG A 200 -14.27 -18.98 0.40
CA ARG A 200 -13.20 -19.71 1.09
C ARG A 200 -13.70 -20.43 2.35
N GLU A 201 -14.55 -19.78 3.14
CA GLU A 201 -15.14 -20.40 4.32
C GLU A 201 -16.08 -21.57 3.95
N ARG A 202 -16.88 -21.42 2.90
CA ARG A 202 -17.73 -22.49 2.37
C ARG A 202 -16.91 -23.71 1.96
N ILE A 203 -15.86 -23.50 1.15
CA ILE A 203 -14.95 -24.56 0.69
C ILE A 203 -14.27 -25.24 1.87
N LYS A 204 -13.78 -24.46 2.85
CA LYS A 204 -13.14 -24.97 4.07
C LYS A 204 -14.07 -25.90 4.84
N ARG A 205 -15.32 -25.49 5.07
CA ARG A 205 -16.33 -26.30 5.77
C ARG A 205 -16.62 -27.60 5.02
N GLN A 206 -16.82 -27.55 3.72
CA GLN A 206 -17.04 -28.73 2.87
C GLN A 206 -15.84 -29.69 2.92
N THR A 207 -14.61 -29.18 2.79
CA THR A 207 -13.39 -30.00 2.84
C THR A 207 -13.23 -30.68 4.19
N ILE A 208 -13.50 -29.98 5.30
CA ILE A 208 -13.43 -30.57 6.64
C ILE A 208 -14.49 -31.67 6.80
N ALA A 209 -15.72 -31.44 6.35
CA ALA A 209 -16.80 -32.42 6.42
C ALA A 209 -16.47 -33.68 5.61
N GLN A 210 -15.96 -33.53 4.38
CA GLN A 210 -15.53 -34.66 3.55
C GLN A 210 -14.39 -35.46 4.19
N ARG A 211 -13.39 -34.81 4.74
CA ARG A 211 -12.27 -35.47 5.43
C ARG A 211 -12.74 -36.26 6.66
N ARG A 212 -13.67 -35.71 7.43
CA ARG A 212 -14.28 -36.42 8.57
C ARG A 212 -15.03 -37.69 8.15
N LEU A 213 -15.85 -37.60 7.08
CA LEU A 213 -16.57 -38.74 6.53
C LEU A 213 -15.61 -39.82 6.00
N GLN A 214 -14.55 -39.43 5.31
CA GLN A 214 -13.54 -40.37 4.81
C GLN A 214 -12.85 -41.09 5.98
N HIS A 215 -12.46 -40.34 7.00
CA HIS A 215 -11.82 -40.92 8.20
C HIS A 215 -12.74 -41.92 8.92
N GLN A 216 -14.03 -41.60 9.06
CA GLN A 216 -15.01 -42.50 9.65
C GLN A 216 -15.19 -43.80 8.85
N LYS A 217 -15.20 -43.71 7.51
CA LYS A 217 -15.29 -44.90 6.62
C LYS A 217 -14.04 -45.78 6.67
N GLN A 218 -12.86 -45.23 6.96
CA GLN A 218 -11.63 -45.99 7.08
C GLN A 218 -11.44 -46.63 8.46
N ALA A 219 -12.14 -46.12 9.47
CA ALA A 219 -12.09 -46.62 10.84
C ALA A 219 -13.18 -47.68 11.16
N ALA A 220 -14.14 -47.88 10.24
CA ALA A 220 -15.17 -48.91 10.29
C ALA A 220 -14.82 -50.10 9.43
#